data_d931f00d3cda9877215e0cb47aa25725
#
_entry.id   d931f00d3cda9877215e0cb47aa25725
#
_cell.length_a   1.000
_cell.length_b   1.000
_cell.length_c   1.000
_cell.angle_alpha   90.00
_cell.angle_beta   90.00
_cell.angle_gamma   90.00
#
_symmetry.space_group_name_H-M   'P 1'
#
loop_
_entity.id
_entity.type
_entity.pdbx_description
1 polymer ?
#
loop_
_entity_poly.entity_id
_entity_poly.type
_entity_poly.pdbx_seq_one_letter_code
_entity_poly.pdbx_strand_id
1 'polypeptide(L)'
;MLQLNKPLAFIDLETTGVNPGSDRIVEIAIIKVLPDGTKSVKRKLINPEVPIPQTASAVHGITNEMVKDAPTFKQVAHELRQMLDGSDLAGYNSNRFDIPLLMEEFLRVQVDFDMKGRRLVDVQNIFHKMEQRTLSAAYKFYCDKILEGAHGA
;
A
#
# COMPACT_ATOMS: atom_id res chain seq x y z
N MET A 1 -25.49 1.08 6.17
CA MET A 1 -24.85 1.30 4.88
C MET A 1 -23.46 1.90 5.05
N LEU A 2 -22.50 1.32 4.36
CA LEU A 2 -21.15 1.87 4.37
C LEU A 2 -21.13 3.22 3.67
N GLN A 3 -20.65 4.24 4.38
CA GLN A 3 -20.49 5.55 3.78
C GLN A 3 -19.04 6.01 3.92
N LEU A 4 -18.37 6.09 2.81
CA LEU A 4 -17.07 6.70 2.70
C LEU A 4 -17.27 8.11 2.16
N ASN A 5 -16.70 9.10 2.83
CA ASN A 5 -16.70 10.47 2.32
C ASN A 5 -15.63 10.67 1.27
N LYS A 6 -14.60 9.84 1.33
CA LYS A 6 -13.46 9.86 0.42
C LYS A 6 -13.17 8.45 -0.04
N PRO A 7 -12.50 8.29 -1.17
CA PRO A 7 -11.97 6.98 -1.52
C PRO A 7 -11.04 6.47 -0.44
N LEU A 8 -10.99 5.15 -0.28
CA LEU A 8 -10.07 4.47 0.63
C LEU A 8 -9.14 3.61 -0.19
N ALA A 9 -7.84 3.83 -0.07
CA ALA A 9 -6.83 3.08 -0.78
C ALA A 9 -6.10 2.16 0.19
N PHE A 10 -6.26 0.85 0.00
CA PHE A 10 -5.46 -0.14 0.70
C PHE A 10 -4.14 -0.31 -0.03
N ILE A 11 -3.04 -0.21 0.70
CA ILE A 11 -1.70 -0.28 0.14
C ILE A 11 -0.95 -1.43 0.77
N ASP A 12 -0.24 -2.18 -0.08
CA ASP A 12 0.69 -3.22 0.37
C ASP A 12 1.97 -3.09 -0.43
N LEU A 13 3.10 -3.05 0.26
CA LEU A 13 4.41 -2.90 -0.37
C LEU A 13 5.26 -4.13 -0.13
N GLU A 14 5.95 -4.57 -1.18
CA GLU A 14 7.09 -5.47 -1.05
C GLU A 14 8.35 -4.65 -1.28
N THR A 15 9.39 -4.90 -0.48
CA THR A 15 10.53 -4.01 -0.40
C THR A 15 11.84 -4.78 -0.34
N THR A 16 12.95 -4.03 -0.45
CA THR A 16 14.29 -4.62 -0.33
C THR A 16 14.67 -4.96 1.11
N GLY A 17 13.91 -4.47 2.09
CA GLY A 17 14.22 -4.72 3.50
C GLY A 17 13.23 -4.03 4.41
N VAL A 18 13.57 -3.91 5.68
CA VAL A 18 12.65 -3.44 6.72
C VAL A 18 12.94 -2.04 7.24
N ASN A 19 13.84 -1.31 6.59
CA ASN A 19 14.19 0.05 6.99
C ASN A 19 13.51 1.07 6.07
N PRO A 20 12.45 1.77 6.53
CA PRO A 20 11.72 2.73 5.69
C PRO A 20 12.59 3.86 5.16
N GLY A 21 13.65 4.23 5.87
CA GLY A 21 14.52 5.34 5.47
C GLY A 21 15.51 5.00 4.37
N SER A 22 15.83 3.72 4.15
CA SER A 22 16.86 3.32 3.21
C SER A 22 16.42 2.26 2.22
N ASP A 23 15.41 1.48 2.53
CA ASP A 23 14.96 0.41 1.63
C ASP A 23 14.05 0.96 0.54
N ARG A 24 13.89 0.17 -0.52
CA ARG A 24 13.18 0.57 -1.73
C ARG A 24 12.04 -0.38 -2.02
N ILE A 25 11.02 0.14 -2.69
CA ILE A 25 9.85 -0.64 -3.11
C ILE A 25 10.23 -1.50 -4.32
N VAL A 26 9.84 -2.78 -4.28
CA VAL A 26 9.97 -3.68 -5.44
C VAL A 26 8.60 -4.06 -6.01
N GLU A 27 7.55 -3.93 -5.23
CA GLU A 27 6.17 -4.11 -5.71
C GLU A 27 5.24 -3.24 -4.89
N ILE A 28 4.27 -2.63 -5.55
CA ILE A 28 3.18 -1.92 -4.88
C ILE A 28 1.86 -2.50 -5.35
N ALA A 29 0.99 -2.80 -4.40
CA ALA A 29 -0.38 -3.21 -4.67
C ALA A 29 -1.33 -2.20 -4.03
N ILE A 30 -2.33 -1.77 -4.79
CA ILE A 30 -3.32 -0.80 -4.32
C ILE A 30 -4.70 -1.33 -4.64
N ILE A 31 -5.55 -1.40 -3.62
CA ILE A 31 -6.99 -1.63 -3.81
C ILE A 31 -7.69 -0.35 -3.40
N LYS A 32 -8.30 0.33 -4.36
CA LYS A 32 -8.97 1.61 -4.13
C LYS A 32 -10.47 1.40 -4.16
N VAL A 33 -11.15 1.83 -3.10
CA VAL A 33 -12.60 1.73 -2.95
C VAL A 33 -13.16 3.14 -2.98
N LEU A 34 -14.08 3.37 -3.91
CA LEU A 34 -14.75 4.66 -4.04
C LEU A 34 -15.96 4.71 -3.09
N PRO A 35 -16.47 5.94 -2.79
CA PRO A 35 -17.64 6.06 -1.92
C PRO A 35 -18.87 5.32 -2.41
N ASP A 36 -18.99 5.08 -3.72
CA ASP A 36 -20.12 4.32 -4.29
C ASP A 36 -19.92 2.80 -4.20
N GLY A 37 -18.81 2.34 -3.60
CA GLY A 37 -18.49 0.93 -3.48
C GLY A 37 -17.71 0.35 -4.65
N THR A 38 -17.48 1.12 -5.69
CA THR A 38 -16.67 0.67 -6.83
C THR A 38 -15.24 0.42 -6.39
N LYS A 39 -14.68 -0.69 -6.86
CA LYS A 39 -13.34 -1.11 -6.48
C LYS A 39 -12.44 -1.22 -7.71
N SER A 40 -11.19 -0.76 -7.57
CA SER A 40 -10.16 -0.99 -8.56
C SER A 40 -8.92 -1.57 -7.91
N VAL A 41 -8.21 -2.45 -8.61
CA VAL A 41 -7.01 -3.12 -8.11
C VAL A 41 -5.88 -2.85 -9.07
N LYS A 42 -4.73 -2.45 -8.53
CA LYS A 42 -3.53 -2.24 -9.30
C LYS A 42 -2.35 -2.85 -8.58
N ARG A 43 -1.53 -3.58 -9.34
CA ARG A 43 -0.31 -4.19 -8.83
C ARG A 43 0.81 -3.91 -9.82
N LYS A 44 1.93 -3.38 -9.33
CA LYS A 44 3.08 -3.02 -10.16
C LYS A 44 4.37 -3.51 -9.54
N LEU A 45 5.17 -4.17 -10.35
CA LEU A 45 6.58 -4.39 -10.02
C LEU A 45 7.35 -3.10 -10.28
N ILE A 46 8.32 -2.80 -9.43
CA ILE A 46 9.14 -1.60 -9.53
C ILE A 46 10.60 -2.00 -9.45
N ASN A 47 11.40 -1.44 -10.35
CA ASN A 47 12.84 -1.61 -10.28
C ASN A 47 13.38 -0.73 -9.14
N PRO A 48 13.93 -1.32 -8.08
CA PRO A 48 14.38 -0.54 -6.93
C PRO A 48 15.70 0.19 -7.16
N GLU A 49 16.37 -0.06 -8.29
CA GLU A 49 17.65 0.53 -8.65
C GLU A 49 18.79 0.17 -7.69
N VAL A 50 18.57 -0.79 -6.82
CA VAL A 50 19.55 -1.37 -5.91
C VAL A 50 19.34 -2.88 -5.91
N PRO A 51 20.36 -3.67 -5.56
CA PRO A 51 20.17 -5.13 -5.48
C PRO A 51 19.17 -5.48 -4.39
N ILE A 52 18.35 -6.50 -4.67
CA ILE A 52 17.40 -7.04 -3.68
C ILE A 52 18.16 -8.08 -2.85
N PRO A 53 18.28 -7.89 -1.53
CA PRO A 53 18.94 -8.88 -0.69
C PRO A 53 18.26 -10.24 -0.78
N GLN A 54 19.04 -11.31 -0.70
CA GLN A 54 18.51 -12.66 -0.74
C GLN A 54 17.47 -12.90 0.36
N THR A 55 17.67 -12.31 1.52
CA THR A 55 16.73 -12.43 2.64
C THR A 55 15.36 -11.84 2.29
N ALA A 56 15.33 -10.75 1.55
CA ALA A 56 14.07 -10.14 1.11
C ALA A 56 13.41 -11.01 0.04
N SER A 57 14.17 -11.43 -0.98
CA SER A 57 13.64 -12.31 -2.02
C SER A 57 13.07 -13.61 -1.46
N ALA A 58 13.67 -14.14 -0.40
CA ALA A 58 13.18 -15.35 0.25
C ALA A 58 11.80 -15.15 0.87
N VAL A 59 11.48 -13.92 1.27
CA VAL A 59 10.17 -13.61 1.89
C VAL A 59 9.10 -13.40 0.83
N HIS A 60 9.34 -12.51 -0.14
CA HIS A 60 8.29 -12.10 -1.09
C HIS A 60 8.41 -12.74 -2.47
N GLY A 61 9.49 -13.47 -2.74
CA GLY A 61 9.67 -14.18 -4.00
C GLY A 61 10.05 -13.30 -5.19
N ILE A 62 10.27 -12.01 -4.99
CA ILE A 62 10.64 -11.10 -6.07
C ILE A 62 12.16 -11.05 -6.17
N THR A 63 12.69 -11.28 -7.37
CA THR A 63 14.13 -11.36 -7.62
C THR A 63 14.61 -10.17 -8.44
N ASN A 64 15.92 -9.97 -8.45
CA ASN A 64 16.53 -8.91 -9.29
C ASN A 64 16.16 -9.10 -10.77
N GLU A 65 16.09 -10.33 -11.21
CA GLU A 65 15.72 -10.63 -12.61
C GLU A 65 14.32 -10.17 -12.94
N MET A 66 13.38 -10.34 -12.00
CA MET A 66 11.98 -10.00 -12.22
C MET A 66 11.77 -8.49 -12.36
N VAL A 67 12.61 -7.68 -11.73
CA VAL A 67 12.41 -6.22 -11.70
C VAL A 67 13.36 -5.46 -12.62
N LYS A 68 14.31 -6.13 -13.27
CA LYS A 68 15.33 -5.44 -14.06
C LYS A 68 14.74 -4.60 -15.20
N ASP A 69 13.63 -5.05 -15.78
CA ASP A 69 12.94 -4.34 -16.87
C ASP A 69 11.69 -3.61 -16.39
N ALA A 70 11.42 -3.64 -15.08
CA ALA A 70 10.29 -2.92 -14.53
C ALA A 70 10.58 -1.42 -14.46
N PRO A 71 9.54 -0.58 -14.45
CA PRO A 71 9.75 0.85 -14.29
C PRO A 71 10.31 1.18 -12.91
N THR A 72 11.08 2.27 -12.84
CA THR A 72 11.56 2.78 -11.56
C THR A 72 10.44 3.54 -10.85
N PHE A 73 10.61 3.80 -9.57
CA PHE A 73 9.64 4.58 -8.82
C PHE A 73 9.48 5.97 -9.45
N LYS A 74 10.56 6.59 -9.89
CA LYS A 74 10.53 7.88 -10.55
C LYS A 74 9.59 7.88 -11.75
N GLN A 75 9.59 6.80 -12.52
CA GLN A 75 8.76 6.70 -13.72
C GLN A 75 7.27 6.55 -13.42
N VAL A 76 6.91 5.99 -12.27
CA VAL A 76 5.51 5.73 -11.91
C VAL A 76 4.99 6.66 -10.81
N ALA A 77 5.85 7.53 -10.28
CA ALA A 77 5.49 8.34 -9.11
C ALA A 77 4.27 9.22 -9.33
N HIS A 78 4.19 9.91 -10.46
CA HIS A 78 3.06 10.79 -10.73
C HIS A 78 1.76 10.01 -10.91
N GLU A 79 1.82 8.86 -11.57
CA GLU A 79 0.66 7.98 -11.73
C GLU A 79 0.17 7.49 -10.37
N LEU A 80 1.10 7.05 -9.51
CA LEU A 80 0.75 6.60 -8.16
C LEU A 80 0.17 7.73 -7.33
N ARG A 81 0.75 8.91 -7.42
CA ARG A 81 0.24 10.07 -6.71
C ARG A 81 -1.19 10.39 -7.15
N GLN A 82 -1.46 10.41 -8.45
CA GLN A 82 -2.81 10.65 -8.97
C GLN A 82 -3.79 9.59 -8.47
N MET A 83 -3.36 8.34 -8.47
CA MET A 83 -4.20 7.23 -8.02
C MET A 83 -4.57 7.35 -6.54
N LEU A 84 -3.68 7.88 -5.72
CA LEU A 84 -3.90 8.05 -4.29
C LEU A 84 -4.46 9.41 -3.90
N ASP A 85 -4.55 10.34 -4.86
CA ASP A 85 -4.99 11.70 -4.58
C ASP A 85 -6.41 11.71 -4.03
N GLY A 86 -6.62 12.48 -2.95
CA GLY A 86 -7.93 12.60 -2.31
C GLY A 86 -8.39 11.37 -1.56
N SER A 87 -7.54 10.34 -1.42
CA SER A 87 -7.91 9.10 -0.73
C SER A 87 -7.35 9.06 0.68
N ASP A 88 -8.11 8.45 1.59
CA ASP A 88 -7.54 7.97 2.84
C ASP A 88 -6.74 6.69 2.56
N LEU A 89 -5.80 6.35 3.42
CA LEU A 89 -4.91 5.22 3.22
C LEU A 89 -5.11 4.17 4.30
N ALA A 90 -5.06 2.91 3.90
CA ALA A 90 -5.17 1.78 4.81
C ALA A 90 -4.19 0.69 4.42
N GLY A 91 -3.83 -0.16 5.36
CA GLY A 91 -2.96 -1.30 5.10
C GLY A 91 -2.59 -2.02 6.39
N TYR A 92 -1.86 -3.12 6.22
CA TYR A 92 -1.33 -3.88 7.34
C TYR A 92 0.02 -3.28 7.76
N ASN A 93 0.13 -2.87 9.04
CA ASN A 93 1.34 -2.23 9.57
C ASN A 93 1.75 -0.98 8.77
N SER A 94 0.78 -0.32 8.13
CA SER A 94 1.06 0.76 7.20
C SER A 94 1.64 1.99 7.88
N ASN A 95 1.20 2.32 9.09
CA ASN A 95 1.66 3.52 9.79
C ASN A 95 3.13 3.44 10.20
N ARG A 96 3.64 2.23 10.43
CA ARG A 96 5.01 2.02 10.89
C ARG A 96 5.99 1.78 9.77
N PHE A 97 5.51 1.23 8.66
CA PHE A 97 6.41 0.78 7.59
C PHE A 97 6.01 1.29 6.22
N ASP A 98 4.82 0.89 5.72
CA ASP A 98 4.45 1.15 4.32
C ASP A 98 4.35 2.65 4.02
N ILE A 99 3.69 3.41 4.88
CA ILE A 99 3.52 4.84 4.65
C ILE A 99 4.84 5.60 4.75
N PRO A 100 5.66 5.41 5.81
CA PRO A 100 6.95 6.09 5.85
C PRO A 100 7.84 5.76 4.66
N LEU A 101 7.85 4.50 4.21
CA LEU A 101 8.67 4.08 3.08
C LEU A 101 8.16 4.70 1.78
N LEU A 102 6.84 4.70 1.58
CA LEU A 102 6.22 5.31 0.40
C LEU A 102 6.53 6.80 0.34
N MET A 103 6.44 7.49 1.46
CA MET A 103 6.76 8.92 1.53
C MET A 103 8.23 9.18 1.19
N GLU A 104 9.15 8.33 1.68
CA GLU A 104 10.57 8.45 1.34
C GLU A 104 10.79 8.26 -0.16
N GLU A 105 10.09 7.32 -0.78
CA GLU A 105 10.22 7.13 -2.22
C GLU A 105 9.76 8.36 -2.99
N PHE A 106 8.63 8.95 -2.63
CA PHE A 106 8.17 10.18 -3.27
C PHE A 106 9.17 11.33 -3.06
N LEU A 107 9.72 11.43 -1.86
CA LEU A 107 10.68 12.48 -1.53
C LEU A 107 11.95 12.36 -2.38
N ARG A 108 12.46 11.14 -2.56
CA ARG A 108 13.67 10.90 -3.36
C ARG A 108 13.52 11.34 -4.80
N VAL A 109 12.31 11.22 -5.35
CA VAL A 109 12.05 11.60 -6.75
C VAL A 109 11.44 13.00 -6.86
N GLN A 110 11.37 13.71 -5.74
CA GLN A 110 10.90 15.10 -5.68
C GLN A 110 9.46 15.26 -6.17
N VAL A 111 8.63 14.28 -5.88
CA VAL A 111 7.20 14.33 -6.13
C VAL A 111 6.52 14.63 -4.81
N ASP A 112 5.79 15.72 -4.76
CA ASP A 112 5.08 16.14 -3.55
C ASP A 112 3.89 15.22 -3.30
N PHE A 113 3.90 14.52 -2.17
CA PHE A 113 2.81 13.64 -1.77
C PHE A 113 2.28 14.12 -0.43
N ASP A 114 1.13 14.77 -0.45
CA ASP A 114 0.57 15.43 0.72
C ASP A 114 -0.23 14.43 1.56
N MET A 115 0.17 14.28 2.82
CA MET A 115 -0.54 13.46 3.79
C MET A 115 -1.57 14.24 4.59
N LYS A 116 -1.62 15.55 4.43
CA LYS A 116 -2.50 16.42 5.20
C LYS A 116 -3.96 16.11 4.89
N GLY A 117 -4.76 15.97 5.93
CA GLY A 117 -6.18 15.69 5.78
C GLY A 117 -6.51 14.23 5.44
N ARG A 118 -5.51 13.35 5.35
CA ARG A 118 -5.74 11.93 5.11
C ARG A 118 -5.87 11.18 6.43
N ARG A 119 -6.81 10.26 6.49
CA ARG A 119 -6.86 9.30 7.58
C ARG A 119 -5.98 8.11 7.23
N LEU A 120 -5.28 7.60 8.24
CA LEU A 120 -4.42 6.44 8.09
C LEU A 120 -4.99 5.31 8.95
N VAL A 121 -5.38 4.22 8.30
CA VAL A 121 -6.02 3.09 8.98
C VAL A 121 -5.05 1.91 8.94
N ASP A 122 -4.52 1.53 10.10
CA ASP A 122 -3.65 0.37 10.21
C ASP A 122 -4.47 -0.80 10.74
N VAL A 123 -4.58 -1.84 9.92
CA VAL A 123 -5.39 -3.02 10.26
C VAL A 123 -4.57 -4.12 10.92
N GLN A 124 -3.34 -3.83 11.35
CA GLN A 124 -2.46 -4.83 11.98
C GLN A 124 -3.12 -5.50 13.18
N ASN A 125 -3.73 -4.71 14.04
CA ASN A 125 -4.37 -5.25 15.25
C ASN A 125 -5.55 -6.15 14.92
N ILE A 126 -6.21 -5.91 13.81
CA ILE A 126 -7.31 -6.72 13.34
C ILE A 126 -6.80 -8.10 12.92
N PHE A 127 -5.62 -8.13 12.29
CA PHE A 127 -5.04 -9.35 11.75
C PHE A 127 -4.40 -10.26 12.78
N HIS A 128 -4.21 -9.81 14.01
CA HIS A 128 -3.69 -10.69 15.05
C HIS A 128 -4.55 -11.94 15.25
N LYS A 129 -5.81 -11.89 14.88
CA LYS A 129 -6.74 -13.00 15.02
C LYS A 129 -6.94 -13.76 13.71
N MET A 130 -6.25 -13.36 12.66
CA MET A 130 -6.39 -13.95 11.32
C MET A 130 -5.03 -14.44 10.85
N GLU A 131 -5.00 -15.59 10.20
CA GLU A 131 -3.75 -16.15 9.70
C GLU A 131 -3.30 -15.54 8.38
N GLN A 132 -4.23 -15.00 7.59
CA GLN A 132 -3.92 -14.42 6.30
C GLN A 132 -3.61 -12.94 6.42
N ARG A 133 -2.46 -12.55 5.88
CA ARG A 133 -2.00 -11.16 5.86
C ARG A 133 -1.90 -10.66 4.43
N THR A 134 -2.93 -10.87 3.67
CA THR A 134 -2.96 -10.40 2.28
C THR A 134 -3.77 -9.12 2.19
N LEU A 135 -3.49 -8.33 1.17
CA LEU A 135 -4.23 -7.10 0.93
C LEU A 135 -5.72 -7.39 0.70
N SER A 136 -6.03 -8.47 -0.03
CA SER A 136 -7.40 -8.86 -0.27
C SER A 136 -8.13 -9.24 1.01
N ALA A 137 -7.46 -9.98 1.91
CA ALA A 137 -8.03 -10.33 3.20
C ALA A 137 -8.27 -9.09 4.06
N ALA A 138 -7.32 -8.14 4.04
CA ALA A 138 -7.45 -6.89 4.76
C ALA A 138 -8.67 -6.10 4.27
N TYR A 139 -8.81 -5.98 2.96
CA TYR A 139 -9.91 -5.29 2.34
C TYR A 139 -11.25 -5.92 2.74
N LYS A 140 -11.36 -7.23 2.58
CA LYS A 140 -12.60 -7.94 2.91
C LYS A 140 -12.96 -7.79 4.39
N PHE A 141 -11.99 -7.99 5.27
CA PHE A 141 -12.23 -7.91 6.71
C PHE A 141 -12.68 -6.49 7.09
N TYR A 142 -12.00 -5.48 6.57
CA TYR A 142 -12.33 -4.09 6.87
C TYR A 142 -13.74 -3.74 6.40
N CYS A 143 -14.10 -4.15 5.19
CA CYS A 143 -15.43 -3.90 4.66
C CYS A 143 -16.52 -4.61 5.47
N ASP A 144 -16.29 -5.85 5.86
CA ASP A 144 -17.23 -6.61 6.68
C ASP A 144 -17.44 -5.94 8.03
N LYS A 145 -16.36 -5.45 8.65
CA LYS A 145 -16.45 -4.75 9.94
C LYS A 145 -17.23 -3.44 9.84
N ILE A 146 -17.04 -2.69 8.79
CA ILE A 146 -17.76 -1.45 8.57
C ILE A 146 -19.25 -1.74 8.36
N LEU A 147 -19.57 -2.76 7.57
CA LEU A 147 -20.96 -3.16 7.35
C LEU A 147 -21.62 -3.62 8.65
N GLU A 148 -20.95 -4.41 9.48
CA GLU A 148 -21.43 -4.78 10.80
C GLU A 148 -21.72 -3.53 11.65
N GLY A 149 -20.76 -2.61 11.69
CA GLY A 149 -20.93 -1.37 12.44
C GLY A 149 -22.09 -0.54 11.95
N ALA A 150 -22.31 -0.50 10.64
CA ALA A 150 -23.41 0.24 10.05
C ALA A 150 -24.77 -0.39 10.38
N HIS A 151 -24.82 -1.71 10.55
CA HIS A 151 -26.07 -2.43 10.86
C HIS A 151 -26.26 -2.68 12.34
N GLY A 152 -25.18 -2.70 13.10
CA GLY A 152 -25.20 -3.09 14.50
C GLY A 152 -25.41 -1.95 15.48
N ALA A 153 -25.60 -0.78 14.99
CA ALA A 153 -25.73 0.43 15.82
C ALA A 153 -26.92 0.39 16.80
#